data_248a82da2e8bc8b03a907baf6b5eaf6c
#
_entry.id   248a82da2e8bc8b03a907baf6b5eaf6c
#
_cell.length_a   1.000
_cell.length_b   1.000
_cell.length_c   1.000
_cell.angle_alpha   90.00
_cell.angle_beta   90.00
_cell.angle_gamma   90.00
#
_symmetry.space_group_name_H-M   'P 1'
#
loop_
_entity.id
_entity.type
_entity.pdbx_description
1 polymer ?
#
loop_
_entity_poly.entity_id
_entity_poly.type
_entity_poly.pdbx_seq_one_letter_code
_entity_poly.pdbx_strand_id
1 'polypeptide(L)'
;PLIHVSKEPGSKSEIYLSKFELIVKHIKACQIVFLGEMKKIKYYVIDITNERSHFDIEIFIGCKFIDLRSIAQSLSPEDTGILAQAKSMVEWNAVNIFCSRCENSKLRTVDAGSKKVCDKCKTELFPRVDPVVIMLPIFNEKCLLGRQKIFPPRMYSALAGFLEPGETIEDAVVREVKEEVGLNVN
;
A
#
# COMPACT_ATOMS: atom_id res chain seq x y z
N PRO A 1 0.77 8.80 -0.58
CA PRO A 1 2.23 8.85 -0.39
C PRO A 1 2.93 8.68 -1.73
N LEU A 2 3.87 9.58 -2.02
CA LEU A 2 4.67 9.53 -3.22
C LEU A 2 5.94 8.76 -2.93
N ILE A 3 6.31 7.88 -3.83
CA ILE A 3 7.53 7.07 -3.72
C ILE A 3 8.60 7.70 -4.59
N HIS A 4 9.82 7.67 -4.09
CA HIS A 4 10.96 8.21 -4.79
C HIS A 4 11.53 7.19 -5.76
N VAL A 5 11.59 7.52 -7.06
CA VAL A 5 12.13 6.67 -8.11
C VAL A 5 13.15 7.46 -8.91
N SER A 6 14.35 6.93 -9.06
CA SER A 6 15.35 7.48 -9.99
C SER A 6 15.03 7.03 -11.42
N LYS A 7 15.18 7.90 -12.39
CA LYS A 7 15.04 7.57 -13.80
C LYS A 7 16.15 8.26 -14.61
N GLU A 8 17.09 7.46 -15.10
CA GLU A 8 17.94 7.87 -16.21
C GLU A 8 17.25 7.56 -17.54
N PRO A 9 17.46 8.39 -18.59
CA PRO A 9 16.91 8.11 -19.92
C PRO A 9 17.44 6.77 -20.44
N GLY A 10 16.56 5.80 -20.65
CA GLY A 10 16.89 4.48 -21.19
C GLY A 10 17.14 3.38 -20.17
N SER A 11 17.12 3.63 -18.87
CA SER A 11 17.23 2.61 -17.81
C SER A 11 15.85 2.10 -17.37
N LYS A 12 15.81 0.86 -16.84
CA LYS A 12 14.66 0.39 -16.05
C LYS A 12 14.46 1.32 -14.87
N SER A 13 13.20 1.60 -14.52
CA SER A 13 12.89 2.36 -13.32
C SER A 13 13.42 1.61 -12.10
N GLU A 14 14.31 2.24 -11.34
CA GLU A 14 14.86 1.68 -10.11
C GLU A 14 14.34 2.49 -8.92
N ILE A 15 14.13 1.80 -7.80
CA ILE A 15 13.79 2.46 -6.55
C ILE A 15 15.07 3.03 -5.96
N TYR A 16 15.04 4.32 -5.63
CA TYR A 16 16.13 4.93 -4.89
C TYR A 16 15.96 4.63 -3.40
N LEU A 17 16.84 3.76 -2.89
CA LEU A 17 16.97 3.48 -1.46
C LEU A 17 18.11 4.32 -0.91
N SER A 18 17.77 5.35 -0.14
CA SER A 18 18.77 6.15 0.55
C SER A 18 19.25 5.47 1.82
N LYS A 19 20.53 5.68 2.19
CA LYS A 19 21.04 5.22 3.49
C LYS A 19 20.29 5.94 4.61
N PHE A 20 19.74 5.18 5.54
CA PHE A 20 18.95 5.66 6.67
C PHE A 20 19.64 6.81 7.44
N GLU A 21 20.94 6.67 7.69
CA GLU A 21 21.74 7.67 8.41
C GLU A 21 21.82 9.04 7.71
N LEU A 22 21.74 9.08 6.37
CA LEU A 22 21.77 10.32 5.61
C LEU A 22 20.44 11.08 5.73
N ILE A 23 19.34 10.34 5.78
CA ILE A 23 18.01 10.94 5.85
C ILE A 23 17.67 11.39 7.26
N VAL A 24 17.97 10.59 8.28
CA VAL A 24 17.61 10.88 9.68
C VAL A 24 18.22 12.17 10.20
N LYS A 25 19.38 12.58 9.70
CA LYS A 25 20.01 13.87 10.07
C LYS A 25 19.20 15.09 9.66
N HIS A 26 18.36 14.97 8.65
CA HIS A 26 17.57 16.07 8.08
C HIS A 26 16.09 16.06 8.50
N ILE A 27 15.66 15.02 9.25
CA ILE A 27 14.26 14.80 9.61
C ILE A 27 14.05 15.08 11.09
N LYS A 28 13.32 16.13 11.44
CA LYS A 28 13.05 16.50 12.85
C LYS A 28 11.75 15.91 13.41
N ALA A 29 10.77 15.58 12.60
CA ALA A 29 9.42 15.20 13.05
C ALA A 29 8.71 14.17 12.17
N CYS A 30 9.44 13.37 11.39
CA CYS A 30 8.83 12.41 10.49
C CYS A 30 8.50 11.10 11.18
N GLN A 31 7.42 10.48 10.74
CA GLN A 31 7.08 9.14 11.17
C GLN A 31 7.95 8.12 10.41
N ILE A 32 8.65 7.29 11.18
CA ILE A 32 9.49 6.21 10.66
C ILE A 32 8.81 4.90 11.00
N VAL A 33 8.64 4.02 10.02
CA VAL A 33 8.10 2.67 10.20
C VAL A 33 9.12 1.65 9.71
N PHE A 34 9.42 0.66 10.55
CA PHE A 34 10.22 -0.49 10.14
C PHE A 34 9.35 -1.47 9.35
N LEU A 35 9.76 -1.81 8.14
CA LEU A 35 9.01 -2.70 7.23
C LEU A 35 9.46 -4.16 7.34
N GLY A 36 10.67 -4.40 7.81
CA GLY A 36 11.22 -5.75 7.93
C GLY A 36 12.67 -5.83 7.50
N GLU A 37 13.18 -7.07 7.47
CA GLU A 37 14.53 -7.38 7.01
C GLU A 37 14.47 -8.43 5.90
N MET A 38 15.16 -8.17 4.79
CA MET A 38 15.32 -9.11 3.69
C MET A 38 16.78 -9.14 3.25
N LYS A 39 17.38 -10.33 3.13
CA LYS A 39 18.79 -10.52 2.74
C LYS A 39 19.77 -9.72 3.62
N LYS A 40 19.49 -9.64 4.94
CA LYS A 40 20.24 -8.86 5.94
C LYS A 40 20.20 -7.34 5.73
N ILE A 41 19.31 -6.84 4.89
CA ILE A 41 19.05 -5.42 4.69
C ILE A 41 17.75 -5.07 5.42
N LYS A 42 17.81 -4.07 6.30
CA LYS A 42 16.63 -3.56 7.02
C LYS A 42 15.98 -2.44 6.21
N TYR A 43 14.67 -2.54 6.01
CA TYR A 43 13.87 -1.59 5.26
C TYR A 43 13.03 -0.75 6.19
N TYR A 44 13.00 0.55 5.92
CA TYR A 44 12.20 1.53 6.65
C TYR A 44 11.45 2.40 5.65
N VAL A 45 10.27 2.85 6.02
CA VAL A 45 9.58 3.93 5.32
C VAL A 45 9.52 5.16 6.21
N ILE A 46 9.65 6.33 5.59
CA ILE A 46 9.62 7.62 6.26
C ILE A 46 8.56 8.48 5.55
N ASP A 47 7.58 8.95 6.32
CA ASP A 47 6.61 9.91 5.81
C ASP A 47 7.19 11.32 5.89
N ILE A 48 7.41 11.93 4.74
CA ILE A 48 7.95 13.29 4.60
C ILE A 48 6.90 14.28 4.08
N THR A 49 5.63 13.94 4.14
CA THR A 49 4.55 14.75 3.55
C THR A 49 4.55 16.17 4.10
N ASN A 50 4.81 16.34 5.39
CA ASN A 50 4.82 17.63 6.09
C ASN A 50 6.17 18.36 6.01
N GLU A 51 7.23 17.69 5.57
CA GLU A 51 8.61 18.19 5.57
C GLU A 51 9.13 18.56 4.16
N ARG A 52 8.28 18.46 3.13
CA ARG A 52 8.68 18.64 1.72
C ARG A 52 9.42 19.94 1.41
N SER A 53 9.13 21.02 2.16
CA SER A 53 9.78 22.34 1.98
C SER A 53 11.18 22.42 2.60
N HIS A 54 11.56 21.45 3.43
CA HIS A 54 12.81 21.44 4.18
C HIS A 54 13.80 20.40 3.69
N PHE A 55 13.39 19.55 2.72
CA PHE A 55 14.31 18.60 2.11
C PHE A 55 15.21 19.33 1.11
N ASP A 56 16.48 19.45 1.47
CA ASP A 56 17.50 19.88 0.54
C ASP A 56 17.49 18.95 -0.68
N ILE A 57 17.22 19.55 -1.82
CA ILE A 57 17.04 18.88 -3.11
C ILE A 57 18.25 18.02 -3.48
N GLU A 58 19.42 18.28 -2.89
CA GLU A 58 20.67 17.56 -3.16
C GLU A 58 20.59 16.04 -2.93
N ILE A 59 19.79 15.56 -1.94
CA ILE A 59 19.63 14.13 -1.69
C ILE A 59 18.80 13.46 -2.79
N PHE A 60 17.99 14.23 -3.52
CA PHE A 60 17.04 13.74 -4.51
C PHE A 60 17.37 14.22 -5.94
N ILE A 61 18.60 14.67 -6.19
CA ILE A 61 19.04 15.06 -7.55
C ILE A 61 18.81 13.89 -8.51
N GLY A 62 18.12 14.15 -9.61
CA GLY A 62 17.80 13.13 -10.63
C GLY A 62 16.63 12.24 -10.30
N CYS A 63 15.94 12.45 -9.17
CA CYS A 63 14.86 11.61 -8.68
C CYS A 63 13.51 12.32 -8.78
N LYS A 64 12.40 11.53 -8.82
CA LYS A 64 11.03 12.04 -8.82
C LYS A 64 10.17 11.28 -7.83
N PHE A 65 9.27 11.99 -7.16
CA PHE A 65 8.17 11.36 -6.42
C PHE A 65 7.09 10.96 -7.41
N ILE A 66 6.76 9.67 -7.45
CA ILE A 66 5.81 9.10 -8.41
C ILE A 66 4.74 8.31 -7.64
N ASP A 67 3.52 8.30 -8.15
CA ASP A 67 2.47 7.43 -7.61
C ASP A 67 2.81 5.96 -7.86
N LEU A 68 2.71 5.14 -6.80
CA LEU A 68 3.08 3.73 -6.86
C LEU A 68 2.28 2.95 -7.92
N ARG A 69 0.98 3.25 -8.08
CA ARG A 69 0.13 2.53 -9.05
C ARG A 69 0.60 2.71 -10.48
N SER A 70 1.16 3.89 -10.79
CA SER A 70 1.64 4.20 -12.14
C SER A 70 2.88 3.43 -12.56
N ILE A 71 3.67 2.92 -11.58
CA ILE A 71 4.96 2.26 -11.84
C ILE A 71 5.00 0.80 -11.38
N ALA A 72 4.00 0.33 -10.64
CA ALA A 72 4.00 -1.00 -10.02
C ALA A 72 4.29 -2.14 -11.02
N GLN A 73 3.77 -2.04 -12.24
CA GLN A 73 3.97 -3.05 -13.28
C GLN A 73 5.40 -3.06 -13.87
N SER A 74 6.17 -1.98 -13.67
CA SER A 74 7.54 -1.87 -14.18
C SER A 74 8.60 -2.24 -13.15
N LEU A 75 8.18 -2.50 -11.90
CA LEU A 75 9.05 -2.85 -10.80
C LEU A 75 9.23 -4.37 -10.66
N SER A 76 10.27 -4.79 -9.94
CA SER A 76 10.41 -6.19 -9.54
C SER A 76 9.31 -6.58 -8.55
N PRO A 77 8.91 -7.87 -8.47
CA PRO A 77 7.96 -8.33 -7.45
C PRO A 77 8.41 -8.03 -6.01
N GLU A 78 9.73 -8.14 -5.73
CA GLU A 78 10.31 -7.81 -4.42
C GLU A 78 10.09 -6.33 -4.07
N ASP A 79 10.43 -5.43 -4.98
CA ASP A 79 10.28 -3.99 -4.80
C ASP A 79 8.81 -3.59 -4.67
N THR A 80 7.95 -4.16 -5.52
CA THR A 80 6.50 -3.92 -5.46
C THR A 80 5.93 -4.31 -4.10
N GLY A 81 6.34 -5.46 -3.54
CA GLY A 81 5.91 -5.91 -2.22
C GLY A 81 6.33 -4.95 -1.10
N ILE A 82 7.62 -4.54 -1.09
CA ILE A 82 8.15 -3.58 -0.10
C ILE A 82 7.40 -2.24 -0.19
N LEU A 83 7.20 -1.75 -1.40
CA LEU A 83 6.55 -0.46 -1.61
C LEU A 83 5.04 -0.50 -1.31
N ALA A 84 4.37 -1.60 -1.59
CA ALA A 84 2.97 -1.79 -1.22
C ALA A 84 2.80 -1.76 0.30
N GLN A 85 3.66 -2.47 1.04
CA GLN A 85 3.70 -2.43 2.50
C GLN A 85 4.00 -1.00 3.00
N ALA A 86 5.02 -0.34 2.44
CA ALA A 86 5.40 1.02 2.81
C ALA A 86 4.22 1.99 2.63
N LYS A 87 3.56 1.96 1.47
CA LYS A 87 2.38 2.79 1.18
C LYS A 87 1.25 2.53 2.17
N SER A 88 0.91 1.25 2.40
CA SER A 88 -0.14 0.85 3.34
C SER A 88 0.13 1.39 4.76
N MET A 89 1.36 1.21 5.25
CA MET A 89 1.75 1.66 6.59
C MET A 89 1.72 3.18 6.74
N VAL A 90 2.18 3.93 5.74
CA VAL A 90 2.12 5.39 5.76
C VAL A 90 0.68 5.89 5.72
N GLU A 91 -0.16 5.35 4.83
CA GLU A 91 -1.57 5.73 4.76
C GLU A 91 -2.33 5.39 6.04
N TRP A 92 -2.14 4.18 6.57
CA TRP A 92 -2.77 3.79 7.83
C TRP A 92 -2.39 4.73 8.99
N ASN A 93 -1.12 5.09 9.07
CA ASN A 93 -0.64 6.01 10.09
C ASN A 93 -1.19 7.43 9.92
N ALA A 94 -1.33 7.89 8.69
CA ALA A 94 -1.84 9.24 8.39
C ALA A 94 -3.33 9.40 8.72
N VAL A 95 -4.15 8.36 8.50
CA VAL A 95 -5.61 8.45 8.72
C VAL A 95 -6.02 8.07 10.14
N ASN A 96 -5.25 7.25 10.86
CA ASN A 96 -5.58 6.82 12.21
C ASN A 96 -5.00 7.78 13.26
N ILE A 97 -5.57 8.96 13.34
CA ILE A 97 -5.15 10.04 14.28
C ILE A 97 -6.01 10.07 15.55
N PHE A 98 -7.15 9.39 15.58
CA PHE A 98 -8.02 9.26 16.73
C PHE A 98 -8.23 7.81 17.13
N CYS A 99 -8.44 7.57 18.42
CA CYS A 99 -8.82 6.27 18.93
C CYS A 99 -10.26 5.92 18.51
N SER A 100 -10.45 4.81 17.80
CA SER A 100 -11.77 4.36 17.36
C SER A 100 -12.73 3.99 18.53
N ARG A 101 -12.19 3.77 19.74
CA ARG A 101 -12.99 3.42 20.93
C ARG A 101 -13.40 4.62 21.77
N CYS A 102 -12.54 5.63 21.95
CA CYS A 102 -12.78 6.72 22.90
C CYS A 102 -12.47 8.10 22.34
N GLU A 103 -12.25 8.21 21.02
CA GLU A 103 -12.04 9.45 20.25
C GLU A 103 -10.82 10.28 20.69
N ASN A 104 -10.00 9.75 21.59
CA ASN A 104 -8.80 10.44 22.05
C ASN A 104 -7.79 10.58 20.90
N SER A 105 -7.25 11.81 20.71
CA SER A 105 -6.25 12.10 19.69
C SER A 105 -4.81 11.77 20.10
N LYS A 106 -4.57 11.41 21.37
CA LYS A 106 -3.25 11.03 21.85
C LYS A 106 -3.03 9.52 21.61
N LEU A 107 -2.58 9.21 20.41
CA LEU A 107 -2.17 7.87 20.00
C LEU A 107 -0.64 7.82 19.95
N ARG A 108 -0.06 6.87 20.64
CA ARG A 108 1.38 6.63 20.64
C ARG A 108 1.71 5.49 19.68
N THR A 109 2.55 5.76 18.70
CA THR A 109 3.09 4.73 17.80
C THR A 109 4.13 3.90 18.55
N VAL A 110 4.01 2.60 18.50
CA VAL A 110 4.87 1.62 19.18
C VAL A 110 5.28 0.48 18.24
N ASP A 111 6.13 -0.42 18.73
CA ASP A 111 6.60 -1.58 17.99
C ASP A 111 7.15 -1.20 16.60
N ALA A 112 8.06 -0.21 16.61
CA ALA A 112 8.71 0.30 15.41
C ALA A 112 7.74 0.78 14.30
N GLY A 113 6.57 1.28 14.69
CA GLY A 113 5.58 1.83 13.75
C GLY A 113 4.47 0.87 13.36
N SER A 114 4.51 -0.38 13.81
CA SER A 114 3.56 -1.42 13.39
C SER A 114 2.19 -1.34 14.07
N LYS A 115 2.07 -0.62 15.21
CA LYS A 115 0.78 -0.38 15.89
C LYS A 115 0.73 0.95 16.61
N LYS A 116 -0.47 1.38 16.98
CA LYS A 116 -0.71 2.53 17.85
C LYS A 116 -1.40 2.11 19.13
N VAL A 117 -1.12 2.80 20.23
CA VAL A 117 -1.76 2.59 21.52
C VAL A 117 -2.38 3.91 21.99
N CYS A 118 -3.64 3.85 22.36
CA CYS A 118 -4.33 4.99 22.93
C CYS A 118 -3.85 5.30 24.36
N ASP A 119 -3.40 6.50 24.62
CA ASP A 119 -2.91 6.87 25.95
C ASP A 119 -4.03 6.93 27.00
N LYS A 120 -5.29 7.16 26.60
CA LYS A 120 -6.45 7.22 27.49
C LYS A 120 -7.01 5.84 27.84
N CYS A 121 -7.46 5.07 26.86
CA CYS A 121 -8.17 3.80 27.09
C CYS A 121 -7.31 2.55 26.86
N LYS A 122 -6.05 2.72 26.47
CA LYS A 122 -5.07 1.65 26.21
C LYS A 122 -5.46 0.70 25.07
N THR A 123 -6.46 1.05 24.27
CA THR A 123 -6.81 0.27 23.09
C THR A 123 -5.64 0.28 22.11
N GLU A 124 -5.30 -0.89 21.62
CA GLU A 124 -4.32 -1.08 20.56
C GLU A 124 -5.02 -1.00 19.18
N LEU A 125 -4.42 -0.29 18.25
CA LEU A 125 -4.86 -0.19 16.86
C LEU A 125 -3.78 -0.79 15.97
N PHE A 126 -4.21 -1.68 15.09
CA PHE A 126 -3.36 -2.37 14.12
C PHE A 126 -3.68 -1.92 12.70
N PRO A 127 -2.72 -2.02 11.77
CA PRO A 127 -3.00 -1.80 10.35
C PRO A 127 -4.14 -2.67 9.86
N ARG A 128 -5.03 -2.07 9.06
CA ARG A 128 -6.15 -2.77 8.46
C ARG A 128 -5.70 -3.45 7.17
N VAL A 129 -6.17 -4.69 6.98
CA VAL A 129 -6.03 -5.44 5.73
C VAL A 129 -7.44 -5.82 5.28
N ASP A 130 -7.80 -5.46 4.05
CA ASP A 130 -9.08 -5.81 3.44
C ASP A 130 -8.82 -6.84 2.34
N PRO A 131 -9.01 -8.15 2.62
CA PRO A 131 -8.76 -9.20 1.63
C PRO A 131 -9.78 -9.13 0.49
N VAL A 132 -9.30 -9.37 -0.72
CA VAL A 132 -10.08 -9.33 -1.97
C VAL A 132 -9.87 -10.63 -2.72
N VAL A 133 -10.95 -11.19 -3.26
CA VAL A 133 -10.87 -12.25 -4.27
C VAL A 133 -10.86 -11.62 -5.66
N ILE A 134 -10.03 -12.18 -6.56
CA ILE A 134 -10.05 -11.86 -7.98
C ILE A 134 -10.37 -13.14 -8.72
N MET A 135 -11.43 -13.15 -9.51
CA MET A 135 -11.95 -14.34 -10.15
C MET A 135 -12.13 -14.18 -11.65
N LEU A 136 -11.86 -15.27 -12.36
CA LEU A 136 -12.02 -15.35 -13.79
C LEU A 136 -12.95 -16.53 -14.13
N PRO A 137 -14.26 -16.32 -14.25
CA PRO A 137 -15.18 -17.36 -14.67
C PRO A 137 -14.83 -17.85 -16.09
N ILE A 138 -14.69 -19.17 -16.25
CA ILE A 138 -14.31 -19.80 -17.53
C ILE A 138 -15.43 -20.76 -17.96
N PHE A 139 -15.80 -20.69 -19.23
CA PHE A 139 -16.74 -21.62 -19.86
C PHE A 139 -16.35 -21.86 -21.32
N ASN A 140 -16.19 -23.12 -21.72
CA ASN A 140 -15.84 -23.51 -23.09
C ASN A 140 -14.70 -22.66 -23.70
N GLU A 141 -13.53 -22.64 -23.03
CA GLU A 141 -12.32 -21.91 -23.45
C GLU A 141 -12.48 -20.36 -23.52
N LYS A 142 -13.58 -19.83 -23.02
CA LYS A 142 -13.82 -18.38 -22.92
C LYS A 142 -13.81 -17.96 -21.46
N CYS A 143 -13.33 -16.75 -21.19
CA CYS A 143 -13.39 -16.16 -19.87
C CYS A 143 -14.34 -14.95 -19.86
N LEU A 144 -14.94 -14.70 -18.69
CA LEU A 144 -15.74 -13.52 -18.47
C LEU A 144 -14.85 -12.40 -17.90
N LEU A 145 -14.88 -11.26 -18.55
CA LEU A 145 -14.21 -10.03 -18.11
C LEU A 145 -15.22 -8.90 -17.99
N GLY A 146 -15.06 -8.06 -16.98
CA GLY A 146 -15.85 -6.86 -16.77
C GLY A 146 -15.17 -5.61 -17.33
N ARG A 147 -15.97 -4.58 -17.64
CA ARG A 147 -15.48 -3.26 -18.01
C ARG A 147 -16.33 -2.17 -17.39
N GLN A 148 -15.72 -1.33 -16.57
CA GLN A 148 -16.35 -0.13 -16.04
C GLN A 148 -16.33 1.03 -17.07
N LYS A 149 -17.30 1.94 -16.99
CA LYS A 149 -17.37 3.11 -17.89
C LYS A 149 -16.13 4.01 -17.84
N ILE A 150 -15.48 4.08 -16.67
CA ILE A 150 -14.27 4.88 -16.45
C ILE A 150 -13.01 4.27 -17.08
N PHE A 151 -13.03 2.98 -17.45
CA PHE A 151 -11.85 2.34 -18.02
C PHE A 151 -11.51 2.89 -19.40
N PRO A 152 -10.21 3.03 -19.73
CA PRO A 152 -9.79 3.35 -21.09
C PRO A 152 -10.40 2.40 -22.12
N PRO A 153 -10.54 2.83 -23.39
CA PRO A 153 -11.01 1.94 -24.46
C PRO A 153 -10.20 0.64 -24.52
N ARG A 154 -10.90 -0.50 -24.68
CA ARG A 154 -10.31 -1.85 -24.76
C ARG A 154 -9.68 -2.37 -23.46
N MET A 155 -9.83 -1.68 -22.34
CA MET A 155 -9.41 -2.18 -21.03
C MET A 155 -10.54 -2.99 -20.40
N TYR A 156 -10.23 -4.21 -19.99
CA TYR A 156 -11.11 -5.13 -19.26
C TYR A 156 -10.37 -5.65 -18.03
N SER A 157 -11.10 -6.04 -17.01
CA SER A 157 -10.55 -6.67 -15.81
C SER A 157 -11.29 -7.95 -15.45
N ALA A 158 -10.66 -8.82 -14.71
CA ALA A 158 -11.34 -9.87 -13.97
C ALA A 158 -12.33 -9.24 -12.97
N LEU A 159 -13.33 -10.01 -12.53
CA LEU A 159 -14.22 -9.63 -11.44
C LEU A 159 -13.43 -9.64 -10.13
N ALA A 160 -13.81 -8.78 -9.17
CA ALA A 160 -13.12 -8.70 -7.88
C ALA A 160 -14.06 -8.17 -6.81
N GLY A 161 -14.04 -8.79 -5.63
CA GLY A 161 -14.84 -8.36 -4.51
C GLY A 161 -14.18 -8.62 -3.16
N PHE A 162 -14.67 -8.00 -2.11
CA PHE A 162 -14.15 -8.16 -0.76
C PHE A 162 -14.67 -9.43 -0.10
N LEU A 163 -13.84 -10.04 0.74
CA LEU A 163 -14.29 -11.09 1.64
C LEU A 163 -15.13 -10.47 2.77
N GLU A 164 -16.23 -11.15 3.10
CA GLU A 164 -17.05 -10.84 4.27
C GLU A 164 -16.48 -11.53 5.53
N PRO A 165 -16.69 -10.97 6.74
CA PRO A 165 -16.26 -11.59 7.98
C PRO A 165 -16.82 -13.01 8.16
N GLY A 166 -15.92 -13.99 8.28
CA GLY A 166 -16.28 -15.40 8.47
C GLY A 166 -16.51 -16.19 7.17
N GLU A 167 -16.39 -15.56 6.03
CA GLU A 167 -16.53 -16.19 4.72
C GLU A 167 -15.21 -16.88 4.30
N THR A 168 -15.31 -18.00 3.59
CA THR A 168 -14.14 -18.61 2.93
C THR A 168 -13.84 -17.90 1.60
N ILE A 169 -12.64 -18.12 1.05
CA ILE A 169 -12.27 -17.57 -0.26
C ILE A 169 -13.21 -18.09 -1.34
N GLU A 170 -13.54 -19.38 -1.31
CA GLU A 170 -14.42 -20.06 -2.25
C GLU A 170 -15.85 -19.50 -2.18
N ASP A 171 -16.38 -19.32 -0.98
CA ASP A 171 -17.71 -18.73 -0.79
C ASP A 171 -17.78 -17.29 -1.31
N ALA A 172 -16.75 -16.50 -1.03
CA ALA A 172 -16.62 -15.13 -1.56
C ALA A 172 -16.64 -15.10 -3.08
N VAL A 173 -15.91 -16.01 -3.75
CA VAL A 173 -15.91 -16.13 -5.21
C VAL A 173 -17.33 -16.44 -5.73
N VAL A 174 -18.02 -17.40 -5.14
CA VAL A 174 -19.38 -17.79 -5.56
C VAL A 174 -20.34 -16.62 -5.37
N ARG A 175 -20.31 -15.95 -4.21
CA ARG A 175 -21.17 -14.80 -3.89
C ARG A 175 -20.91 -13.63 -4.84
N GLU A 176 -19.67 -13.20 -4.97
CA GLU A 176 -19.31 -12.04 -5.80
C GLU A 176 -19.64 -12.25 -7.28
N VAL A 177 -19.36 -13.43 -7.85
CA VAL A 177 -19.76 -13.74 -9.23
C VAL A 177 -21.28 -13.69 -9.39
N LYS A 178 -22.01 -14.19 -8.37
CA LYS A 178 -23.48 -14.15 -8.41
C LYS A 178 -24.01 -12.74 -8.32
N GLU A 179 -23.44 -11.89 -7.47
CA GLU A 179 -23.86 -10.50 -7.26
C GLU A 179 -23.53 -9.63 -8.47
N GLU A 180 -22.30 -9.72 -9.00
CA GLU A 180 -21.87 -8.84 -10.09
C GLU A 180 -22.44 -9.20 -11.46
N VAL A 181 -22.61 -10.50 -11.75
CA VAL A 181 -22.96 -10.96 -13.12
C VAL A 181 -24.10 -11.98 -13.18
N GLY A 182 -24.69 -12.36 -12.03
CA GLY A 182 -25.83 -13.28 -11.96
C GLY A 182 -25.53 -14.73 -12.29
N LEU A 183 -24.26 -15.12 -12.43
CA LEU A 183 -23.87 -16.49 -12.73
C LEU A 183 -23.70 -17.33 -11.45
N ASN A 184 -23.97 -18.62 -11.56
CA ASN A 184 -23.60 -19.61 -10.55
C ASN A 184 -22.31 -20.29 -11.00
N VAL A 185 -21.32 -20.31 -10.14
CA VAL A 185 -20.02 -21.00 -10.33
C VAL A 185 -19.80 -22.01 -9.23
N ASN A 186 -18.95 -23.01 -9.49
CA ASN A 186 -18.60 -24.07 -8.55
C ASN A 186 -17.11 -23.96 -8.22
#